data_fbeafccd60257385e6a2db08350ccb6b
#
_entry.id   fbeafccd60257385e6a2db08350ccb6b
#
_cell.length_a   1.000
_cell.length_b   1.000
_cell.length_c   1.000
_cell.angle_alpha   90.00
_cell.angle_beta   90.00
_cell.angle_gamma   90.00
#
_symmetry.space_group_name_H-M   'P 1'
#
loop_
_entity.id
_entity.type
_entity.pdbx_description
1 polymer ?
#
loop_
_entity_poly.entity_id
_entity_poly.type
_entity_poly.pdbx_seq_one_letter_code
_entity_poly.pdbx_strand_id
1 'polypeptide(L)'
;MLESVRTLISKYNVGPTKTRISVVTYDKKAQVRVSFKELEKQNKDALNSLLDSMKARDKLGGVTRTDLALETVGNEVFTTANGDRPNSPNVMIVFTDGATHKKSKPYSEVLPPLVVSIICTIILHFHRGRLVCFPAGDSP
;
A
#
# COMPACT_ATOMS: atom_id res chain seq x y z
N MET A 1 -11.15 -4.03 7.89
CA MET A 1 -9.98 -3.66 7.04
C MET A 1 -10.24 -2.37 6.26
N LEU A 2 -11.18 -2.26 5.33
CA LEU A 2 -11.44 -1.01 4.59
C LEU A 2 -11.77 0.18 5.51
N GLU A 3 -12.49 -0.04 6.59
CA GLU A 3 -12.77 1.00 7.60
C GLU A 3 -11.49 1.48 8.31
N SER A 4 -10.55 0.60 8.56
CA SER A 4 -9.24 0.98 9.12
C SER A 4 -8.45 1.86 8.15
N VAL A 5 -8.54 1.57 6.85
CA VAL A 5 -7.95 2.41 5.79
C VAL A 5 -8.63 3.78 5.72
N ARG A 6 -9.95 3.83 5.80
CA ARG A 6 -10.71 5.11 5.85
C ARG A 6 -10.28 5.95 7.04
N THR A 7 -10.22 5.33 8.22
CA THR A 7 -9.78 6.00 9.44
C THR A 7 -8.36 6.54 9.27
N LEU A 8 -7.48 5.78 8.66
CA LEU A 8 -6.12 6.21 8.37
C LEU A 8 -6.12 7.43 7.43
N ILE A 9 -6.80 7.33 6.27
CA ILE A 9 -6.90 8.43 5.29
C ILE A 9 -7.47 9.69 5.93
N SER A 10 -8.46 9.56 6.83
CA SER A 10 -9.08 10.72 7.48
C SER A 10 -8.11 11.54 8.32
N LYS A 11 -7.07 10.90 8.88
CA LYS A 11 -6.07 11.55 9.75
C LYS A 11 -5.03 12.37 8.97
N TYR A 12 -4.88 12.14 7.68
CA TYR A 12 -3.90 12.86 6.86
C TYR A 12 -4.54 14.03 6.10
N ASN A 13 -3.73 15.05 5.86
CA ASN A 13 -4.09 16.14 4.96
C ASN A 13 -3.74 15.71 3.53
N VAL A 14 -4.69 15.04 2.86
CA VAL A 14 -4.50 14.49 1.52
C VAL A 14 -4.64 15.57 0.46
N GLY A 15 -3.71 15.59 -0.49
CA GLY A 15 -3.77 16.52 -1.62
C GLY A 15 -2.55 16.42 -2.53
N PRO A 16 -2.64 16.99 -3.75
CA PRO A 16 -1.55 16.92 -4.74
C PRO A 16 -0.23 17.52 -4.25
N THR A 17 -0.28 18.56 -3.43
CA THR A 17 0.89 19.24 -2.83
C THR A 17 1.12 18.88 -1.37
N LYS A 18 0.28 18.00 -0.81
CA LYS A 18 0.28 17.57 0.58
C LYS A 18 0.65 16.09 0.67
N THR A 19 0.00 15.32 1.56
CA THR A 19 0.17 13.87 1.59
C THR A 19 -0.49 13.26 0.36
N ARG A 20 0.29 12.53 -0.46
CA ARG A 20 -0.24 11.69 -1.53
C ARG A 20 -0.39 10.27 -1.04
N ILE A 21 -1.42 9.58 -1.50
CA ILE A 21 -1.71 8.20 -1.12
C ILE A 21 -1.75 7.33 -2.36
N SER A 22 -1.00 6.25 -2.35
CA SER A 22 -1.12 5.14 -3.30
C SER A 22 -1.79 3.95 -2.61
N VAL A 23 -2.60 3.21 -3.35
CA VAL A 23 -3.27 2.01 -2.87
C VAL A 23 -2.90 0.85 -3.78
N VAL A 24 -2.36 -0.20 -3.19
CA VAL A 24 -2.03 -1.45 -3.86
C VAL A 24 -2.87 -2.58 -3.26
N THR A 25 -3.53 -3.35 -4.09
CA THR A 25 -4.21 -4.58 -3.68
C THR A 25 -3.39 -5.78 -4.14
N TYR A 26 -3.43 -6.86 -3.38
CA TYR A 26 -2.70 -8.07 -3.73
C TYR A 26 -3.41 -9.35 -3.27
N ASP A 27 -3.25 -10.37 -4.08
CA ASP A 27 -3.60 -11.76 -3.82
C ASP A 27 -2.57 -12.67 -4.50
N LYS A 28 -2.91 -13.32 -5.61
CA LYS A 28 -1.98 -14.02 -6.52
C LYS A 28 -1.13 -13.04 -7.33
N LYS A 29 -1.59 -11.78 -7.47
CA LYS A 29 -0.94 -10.68 -8.18
C LYS A 29 -1.07 -9.42 -7.35
N ALA A 30 -0.15 -8.49 -7.54
CA ALA A 30 -0.27 -7.15 -7.00
C ALA A 30 -0.79 -6.20 -8.09
N GLN A 31 -1.62 -5.21 -7.69
CA GLN A 31 -2.20 -4.21 -8.58
C GLN A 31 -2.22 -2.84 -7.91
N VAL A 32 -1.63 -1.86 -8.55
CA VAL A 32 -1.75 -0.46 -8.16
C VAL A 32 -3.15 0.04 -8.53
N ARG A 33 -3.92 0.46 -7.54
CA ARG A 33 -5.31 0.95 -7.71
C ARG A 33 -5.37 2.46 -7.86
N VAL A 34 -4.46 3.16 -7.23
CA VAL A 34 -4.19 4.58 -7.40
C VAL A 34 -2.71 4.82 -7.18
N SER A 35 -2.09 5.60 -8.04
CA SER A 35 -0.68 5.99 -7.94
C SER A 35 -0.55 7.46 -7.51
N PHE A 36 0.63 7.86 -7.07
CA PHE A 36 0.91 9.24 -6.66
C PHE A 36 0.79 10.26 -7.81
N LYS A 37 0.92 9.83 -9.08
CA LYS A 37 0.80 10.70 -10.26
C LYS A 37 -0.64 11.08 -10.61
N GLU A 38 -1.63 10.33 -10.14
CA GLU A 38 -3.05 10.61 -10.38
C GLU A 38 -3.52 11.73 -9.44
N LEU A 39 -3.07 12.96 -9.71
CA LEU A 39 -3.26 14.10 -8.82
C LEU A 39 -4.73 14.44 -8.59
N GLU A 40 -5.60 14.19 -9.56
CA GLU A 40 -7.05 14.38 -9.47
C GLU A 40 -7.70 13.42 -8.45
N LYS A 41 -7.04 12.28 -8.18
CA LYS A 41 -7.47 11.31 -7.17
C LYS A 41 -6.84 11.52 -5.80
N GLN A 42 -5.91 12.47 -5.66
CA GLN A 42 -5.26 12.78 -4.39
C GLN A 42 -6.16 13.69 -3.54
N ASN A 43 -7.33 13.19 -3.18
CA ASN A 43 -8.27 13.79 -2.23
C ASN A 43 -9.06 12.70 -1.50
N LYS A 44 -9.62 13.04 -0.33
CA LYS A 44 -10.31 12.07 0.53
C LYS A 44 -11.55 11.45 -0.13
N ASP A 45 -12.29 12.21 -0.92
CA ASP A 45 -13.54 11.74 -1.54
C ASP A 45 -13.24 10.73 -2.64
N ALA A 46 -12.26 11.00 -3.50
CA ALA A 46 -11.83 10.07 -4.54
C ALA A 46 -11.26 8.77 -3.96
N LEU A 47 -10.46 8.86 -2.89
CA LEU A 47 -9.92 7.67 -2.21
C LEU A 47 -11.03 6.85 -1.53
N ASN A 48 -12.00 7.50 -0.89
CA ASN A 48 -13.14 6.80 -0.29
C ASN A 48 -14.01 6.13 -1.35
N SER A 49 -14.26 6.80 -2.48
CA SER A 49 -15.00 6.21 -3.62
C SER A 49 -14.27 5.00 -4.19
N LEU A 50 -12.94 5.05 -4.28
CA LEU A 50 -12.12 3.90 -4.67
C LEU A 50 -12.34 2.73 -3.69
N LEU A 51 -12.27 2.97 -2.37
CA LEU A 51 -12.49 1.93 -1.35
C LEU A 51 -13.89 1.34 -1.42
N ASP A 52 -14.93 2.14 -1.73
CA ASP A 52 -16.29 1.64 -1.93
C ASP A 52 -16.40 0.74 -3.16
N SER A 53 -15.75 1.11 -4.24
CA SER A 53 -15.70 0.30 -5.46
C SER A 53 -15.01 -1.05 -5.24
N MET A 54 -14.01 -1.09 -4.35
CA MET A 54 -13.30 -2.31 -3.97
C MET A 54 -14.17 -3.22 -3.11
N LYS A 55 -14.94 -2.68 -2.16
CA LYS A 55 -15.87 -3.44 -1.31
C LYS A 55 -16.90 -4.23 -2.14
N ALA A 56 -17.34 -3.69 -3.27
CA ALA A 56 -18.32 -4.33 -4.14
C ALA A 56 -17.73 -5.42 -5.06
N ARG A 57 -16.44 -5.34 -5.39
CA ARG A 57 -15.79 -6.19 -6.41
C ARG A 57 -14.95 -7.32 -5.84
N ASP A 58 -14.45 -7.18 -4.65
CA ASP A 58 -13.35 -8.00 -4.17
C ASP A 58 -13.81 -9.17 -3.31
N LYS A 59 -14.26 -10.22 -3.96
CA LYS A 59 -14.00 -11.59 -3.49
C LYS A 59 -12.54 -11.93 -3.84
N LEU A 60 -11.57 -11.19 -3.26
CA LEU A 60 -10.18 -11.59 -3.31
C LEU A 60 -10.06 -12.84 -2.44
N GLY A 61 -10.10 -13.98 -3.08
CA GLY A 61 -9.91 -15.27 -2.44
C GLY A 61 -8.70 -15.93 -3.06
N GLY A 62 -7.74 -16.28 -2.25
CA GLY A 62 -6.59 -17.02 -2.77
C GLY A 62 -5.35 -16.91 -1.91
N VAL A 63 -4.25 -16.85 -2.60
CA VAL A 63 -2.90 -16.96 -2.09
C VAL A 63 -2.37 -15.58 -1.72
N THR A 64 -1.82 -15.41 -0.53
CA THR A 64 -1.25 -14.14 -0.06
C THR A 64 0.19 -13.98 -0.54
N ARG A 65 0.40 -13.31 -1.67
CA ARG A 65 1.72 -13.01 -2.22
C ARG A 65 2.17 -11.60 -1.81
N THR A 66 2.52 -11.45 -0.53
CA THR A 66 3.02 -10.18 0.03
C THR A 66 4.32 -9.74 -0.63
N ASP A 67 5.17 -10.67 -1.03
CA ASP A 67 6.40 -10.41 -1.77
C ASP A 67 6.13 -9.63 -3.07
N LEU A 68 5.13 -10.03 -3.85
CA LEU A 68 4.75 -9.33 -5.09
C LEU A 68 4.22 -7.92 -4.80
N ALA A 69 3.50 -7.75 -3.70
CA ALA A 69 3.03 -6.43 -3.29
C ALA A 69 4.21 -5.50 -2.97
N LEU A 70 5.20 -6.00 -2.22
CA LEU A 70 6.39 -5.24 -1.87
C LEU A 70 7.24 -4.91 -3.11
N GLU A 71 7.44 -5.86 -4.02
CA GLU A 71 8.12 -5.62 -5.30
C GLU A 71 7.39 -4.57 -6.15
N THR A 72 6.07 -4.65 -6.24
CA THR A 72 5.26 -3.66 -6.97
C THR A 72 5.40 -2.26 -6.36
N VAL A 73 5.42 -2.16 -5.03
CA VAL A 73 5.64 -0.86 -4.36
C VAL A 73 7.01 -0.28 -4.71
N GLY A 74 8.06 -1.09 -4.64
CA GLY A 74 9.42 -0.62 -4.96
C GLY A 74 9.61 -0.26 -6.43
N ASN A 75 9.07 -1.07 -7.34
CA ASN A 75 9.31 -0.94 -8.76
C ASN A 75 8.33 0.01 -9.48
N GLU A 76 7.11 0.17 -8.94
CA GLU A 76 6.05 0.91 -9.62
C GLU A 76 5.54 2.11 -8.81
N VAL A 77 5.47 2.03 -7.48
CA VAL A 77 4.89 3.10 -6.66
C VAL A 77 5.94 4.14 -6.28
N PHE A 78 7.04 3.71 -5.68
CA PHE A 78 8.12 4.59 -5.22
C PHE A 78 9.08 4.95 -6.35
N THR A 79 8.52 5.47 -7.43
CA THR A 79 9.28 5.94 -8.59
C THR A 79 8.85 7.35 -8.97
N THR A 80 9.79 8.18 -9.34
CA THR A 80 9.52 9.54 -9.82
C THR A 80 8.58 9.54 -11.02
N ALA A 81 8.69 8.54 -11.90
CA ALA A 81 7.79 8.35 -13.05
C ALA A 81 6.33 8.14 -12.64
N ASN A 82 6.07 7.64 -11.43
CA ASN A 82 4.73 7.42 -10.88
C ASN A 82 4.35 8.42 -9.78
N GLY A 83 5.05 9.55 -9.73
CA GLY A 83 4.69 10.70 -8.91
C GLY A 83 5.30 10.68 -7.51
N ASP A 84 6.26 9.79 -7.23
CA ASP A 84 7.06 9.89 -6.02
C ASP A 84 7.87 11.20 -6.00
N ARG A 85 8.01 11.77 -4.82
CA ARG A 85 8.72 13.03 -4.60
C ARG A 85 10.00 12.76 -3.81
N PRO A 86 11.19 12.85 -4.44
CA PRO A 86 12.46 12.47 -3.79
C PRO A 86 12.75 13.17 -2.46
N ASN A 87 12.23 14.38 -2.28
CA ASN A 87 12.44 15.20 -1.07
C ASN A 87 11.32 15.05 -0.02
N SER A 88 10.41 14.12 -0.23
CA SER A 88 9.32 13.85 0.71
C SER A 88 9.52 12.48 1.33
N PRO A 89 9.38 12.34 2.68
CA PRO A 89 9.53 11.05 3.35
C PRO A 89 8.47 10.03 2.88
N ASN A 90 8.74 8.71 2.78
CA ASN A 90 7.86 7.65 2.29
C ASN A 90 7.45 6.69 3.43
N VAL A 91 6.17 6.36 3.64
CA VAL A 91 5.65 5.41 4.63
C VAL A 91 4.87 4.31 3.91
N MET A 92 5.14 3.06 4.21
CA MET A 92 4.37 1.91 3.70
C MET A 92 3.60 1.25 4.85
N ILE A 93 2.30 1.06 4.67
CA ILE A 93 1.45 0.35 5.62
C ILE A 93 0.89 -0.89 4.93
N VAL A 94 1.19 -2.06 5.50
CA VAL A 94 0.75 -3.36 4.96
C VAL A 94 -0.40 -3.89 5.81
N PHE A 95 -1.54 -4.16 5.18
CA PHE A 95 -2.66 -4.86 5.79
C PHE A 95 -2.65 -6.29 5.28
N THR A 96 -2.38 -7.25 6.15
CA THR A 96 -2.31 -8.68 5.84
C THR A 96 -2.94 -9.51 6.95
N ASP A 97 -3.34 -10.73 6.64
CA ASP A 97 -3.76 -11.74 7.61
C ASP A 97 -2.59 -12.51 8.24
N GLY A 98 -1.36 -12.15 7.87
CA GLY A 98 -0.12 -12.62 8.47
C GLY A 98 0.49 -13.87 7.83
N ALA A 99 -0.26 -14.66 7.08
CA ALA A 99 0.27 -15.85 6.43
C ALA A 99 0.62 -15.58 4.96
N THR A 100 1.90 -15.55 4.64
CA THR A 100 2.35 -15.47 3.24
C THR A 100 2.36 -16.86 2.59
N HIS A 101 2.18 -16.89 1.29
CA HIS A 101 2.19 -18.14 0.53
C HIS A 101 3.57 -18.78 0.52
N LYS A 102 3.61 -20.13 0.50
CA LYS A 102 4.86 -20.93 0.48
C LYS A 102 5.84 -20.57 -0.65
N LYS A 103 5.34 -20.00 -1.75
CA LYS A 103 6.15 -19.55 -2.89
C LYS A 103 6.56 -18.08 -2.81
N SER A 104 6.20 -17.38 -1.74
CA SER A 104 6.64 -15.99 -1.55
C SER A 104 8.14 -15.94 -1.29
N LYS A 105 8.80 -14.93 -1.85
CA LYS A 105 10.18 -14.63 -1.53
C LYS A 105 10.29 -14.22 -0.06
N PRO A 106 11.40 -14.52 0.62
CA PRO A 106 11.63 -14.05 1.96
C PRO A 106 11.70 -12.52 2.00
N TYR A 107 11.22 -11.94 3.09
CA TYR A 107 11.21 -10.48 3.25
C TYR A 107 12.62 -9.86 3.20
N SER A 108 13.64 -10.61 3.61
CA SER A 108 15.03 -10.19 3.49
C SER A 108 15.50 -9.91 2.06
N GLU A 109 14.82 -10.46 1.05
CA GLU A 109 15.13 -10.22 -0.36
C GLU A 109 14.34 -9.03 -0.94
N VAL A 110 13.11 -8.80 -0.47
CA VAL A 110 12.20 -7.82 -1.07
C VAL A 110 12.15 -6.48 -0.32
N LEU A 111 12.53 -6.45 0.97
CA LEU A 111 12.55 -5.23 1.78
C LEU A 111 13.75 -4.32 1.55
N PRO A 112 15.00 -4.80 1.37
CA PRO A 112 16.17 -3.92 1.27
C PRO A 112 16.06 -2.84 0.19
N PRO A 113 15.51 -3.09 -1.01
CA PRO A 113 15.29 -2.05 -2.01
C PRO A 113 14.29 -0.97 -1.58
N LEU A 114 13.42 -1.28 -0.61
CA LEU A 114 12.36 -0.39 -0.13
C LEU A 114 12.81 0.51 1.03
N VAL A 115 13.85 0.12 1.76
CA VAL A 115 14.33 0.82 2.98
C VAL A 115 14.91 2.21 2.68
N VAL A 116 15.25 2.50 1.43
CA VAL A 116 15.89 3.77 1.04
C VAL A 116 14.87 4.92 0.90
N SER A 117 13.57 4.64 0.88
CA SER A 117 12.54 5.68 0.73
C SER A 117 11.20 5.21 1.30
N ILE A 118 10.84 5.64 2.50
CA ILE A 118 9.56 5.23 3.10
C ILE A 118 8.57 6.39 3.18
N ILE A 119 7.49 6.34 2.40
CA ILE A 119 6.24 7.11 2.58
C ILE A 119 5.01 6.28 2.30
N CYS A 120 3.86 6.77 2.72
CA CYS A 120 2.63 6.04 2.89
C CYS A 120 2.17 5.26 1.64
N THR A 121 2.46 3.98 1.58
CA THR A 121 1.77 3.03 0.69
C THR A 121 0.91 2.11 1.53
N ILE A 122 -0.37 2.07 1.20
CA ILE A 122 -1.32 1.17 1.85
C ILE A 122 -1.43 -0.08 0.99
N ILE A 123 -0.97 -1.22 1.51
CA ILE A 123 -1.10 -2.51 0.85
C ILE A 123 -2.27 -3.25 1.50
N LEU A 124 -3.27 -3.59 0.69
CA LEU A 124 -4.47 -4.27 1.16
C LEU A 124 -4.47 -5.73 0.72
N HIS A 125 -4.52 -6.63 1.69
CA HIS A 125 -4.85 -8.02 1.46
C HIS A 125 -6.25 -8.31 2.03
N PHE A 126 -7.13 -8.91 1.22
CA PHE A 126 -8.50 -9.25 1.61
C PHE A 126 -8.60 -10.73 1.99
N HIS A 127 -8.20 -11.06 3.21
CA HIS A 127 -8.62 -12.27 3.91
C HIS A 127 -8.74 -11.98 5.41
N ARG A 128 -9.43 -12.81 6.16
CA ARG A 128 -9.75 -12.59 7.59
C ARG A 128 -8.51 -12.23 8.40
N GLY A 129 -8.38 -10.94 8.85
CA GLY A 129 -7.41 -10.77 9.73
C GLY A 129 -6.91 -9.60 10.45
N ARG A 130 -5.67 -9.33 10.65
CA ARG A 130 -5.15 -8.37 11.63
C ARG A 130 -4.27 -7.31 10.98
N LEU A 131 -4.34 -6.11 11.57
CA LEU A 131 -3.47 -4.99 11.28
C LEU A 131 -2.08 -5.28 11.85
N VAL A 132 -1.04 -5.16 11.05
CA VAL A 132 0.34 -5.08 11.53
C VAL A 132 0.92 -3.76 11.05
N CYS A 133 1.12 -2.85 11.98
CA CYS A 133 1.88 -1.63 11.76
C CYS A 133 3.34 -1.89 12.15
N PHE A 134 4.27 -1.65 11.26
CA PHE A 134 5.69 -1.58 11.61
C PHE A 134 6.07 -0.11 11.75
N PRO A 135 6.45 0.37 12.95
CA PRO A 135 7.03 1.70 13.09
C PRO A 135 8.39 1.73 12.37
N ALA A 136 8.66 2.82 11.65
CA ALA A 136 9.97 3.10 11.14
C ALA A 136 10.95 3.30 12.31
N GLY A 137 11.95 2.45 12.41
CA GLY A 137 13.07 2.64 13.33
C GLY A 137 12.95 1.92 14.66
N ASP A 138 13.13 0.62 14.65
CA ASP A 138 13.83 -0.12 15.68
C ASP A 138 14.36 -1.40 15.03
N SER A 139 15.61 -1.33 14.60
CA SER A 139 16.37 -2.54 14.28
C SER A 139 16.87 -3.16 15.58
N PRO A 140 16.78 -4.48 15.75
CA PRO A 140 17.55 -5.17 16.76
C PRO A 140 19.05 -5.18 16.40
#